data_a0f9da00d39fb28ca6e6fa906a7d3f17
#
_entry.id   a0f9da00d39fb28ca6e6fa906a7d3f17
#
_cell.length_a   1.000
_cell.length_b   1.000
_cell.length_c   1.000
_cell.angle_alpha   90.00
_cell.angle_beta   90.00
_cell.angle_gamma   90.00
#
_symmetry.space_group_name_H-M   'P 1'
#
loop_
_entity.id
_entity.type
_entity.pdbx_description
1 polymer ?
#
loop_
_entity_poly.entity_id
_entity_poly.type
_entity_poly.pdbx_seq_one_letter_code
_entity_poly.pdbx_strand_id
1 'polypeptide(L)'
;MTEFALPLLFATVLWFFATGFVLWLDKLPSHTWPVSITMASVASGFAMAGIIATAEETSPWAAYVAFACALVLWGWHELSFLMGFVTGPNRTPCPPDARGWQRFRLAAATLIYHEVAMFACLLVIMAATWGKANQTATLTFLLLFVMRLSAKFNIFVGVAKLSTEMMPDHMRYLASYFRIAPPRWFFVASVSGIAVLAAWLADKALSSQGGIATGYALAFALVALAFIEHGF
;
A
#
# COMPACT_ATOMS: atom_id res chain seq x y z
N MET A 1 16.75 -4.59 22.55
CA MET A 1 15.43 -3.89 22.60
C MET A 1 15.40 -2.67 21.71
N THR A 2 16.43 -1.83 21.69
CA THR A 2 16.50 -0.63 20.81
C THR A 2 16.49 -0.96 19.31
N GLU A 3 17.10 -2.08 18.90
CA GLU A 3 17.18 -2.53 17.50
C GLU A 3 15.82 -2.91 16.90
N PHE A 4 14.83 -3.26 17.71
CA PHE A 4 13.47 -3.56 17.26
C PHE A 4 12.55 -2.33 17.38
N ALA A 5 12.69 -1.54 18.45
CA ALA A 5 11.83 -0.39 18.71
C ALA A 5 12.01 0.76 17.70
N LEU A 6 13.26 1.02 17.28
CA LEU A 6 13.55 2.10 16.33
C LEU A 6 12.93 1.86 14.95
N PRO A 7 13.03 0.67 14.32
CA PRO A 7 12.30 0.38 13.07
C PRO A 7 10.79 0.53 13.19
N LEU A 8 10.17 0.09 14.29
CA LEU A 8 8.74 0.24 14.51
C LEU A 8 8.32 1.72 14.56
N LEU A 9 9.04 2.51 15.34
CA LEU A 9 8.77 3.94 15.44
C LEU A 9 8.95 4.63 14.09
N PHE A 10 10.05 4.34 13.39
CA PHE A 10 10.35 4.91 12.09
C PHE A 10 9.26 4.57 11.06
N ALA A 11 8.90 3.30 10.93
CA ALA A 11 7.86 2.87 9.99
C ALA A 11 6.50 3.52 10.30
N THR A 12 6.11 3.56 11.59
CA THR A 12 4.83 4.15 12.01
C THR A 12 4.79 5.65 11.72
N VAL A 13 5.83 6.38 12.09
CA VAL A 13 5.92 7.84 11.87
C VAL A 13 5.95 8.13 10.36
N LEU A 14 6.79 7.43 9.61
CA LEU A 14 6.92 7.66 8.17
C LEU A 14 5.61 7.31 7.44
N TRP A 15 4.94 6.23 7.79
CA TRP A 15 3.63 5.85 7.23
C TRP A 15 2.57 6.91 7.48
N PHE A 16 2.46 7.39 8.72
CA PHE A 16 1.51 8.43 9.08
C PHE A 16 1.74 9.72 8.28
N PHE A 17 2.99 10.21 8.23
CA PHE A 17 3.31 11.42 7.50
C PHE A 17 3.20 11.24 5.98
N ALA A 18 3.62 10.12 5.42
CA ALA A 18 3.50 9.83 4.00
C ALA A 18 2.02 9.79 3.55
N THR A 19 1.17 9.10 4.31
CA THR A 19 -0.28 9.05 4.05
C THR A 19 -0.91 10.44 4.17
N GLY A 20 -0.59 11.18 5.24
CA GLY A 20 -1.08 12.54 5.44
C GLY A 20 -0.64 13.49 4.32
N PHE A 21 0.59 13.35 3.84
CA PHE A 21 1.12 14.14 2.74
C PHE A 21 0.41 13.86 1.41
N VAL A 22 0.16 12.60 1.08
CA VAL A 22 -0.60 12.21 -0.12
C VAL A 22 -2.02 12.78 -0.06
N LEU A 23 -2.71 12.64 1.07
CA LEU A 23 -4.06 13.19 1.26
C LEU A 23 -4.08 14.72 1.22
N TRP A 24 -3.04 15.38 1.71
CA TRP A 24 -2.91 16.84 1.62
C TRP A 24 -2.74 17.29 0.17
N LEU A 25 -1.87 16.63 -0.61
CA LEU A 25 -1.67 16.95 -2.03
C LEU A 25 -2.96 16.75 -2.85
N ASP A 26 -3.73 15.70 -2.58
CA ASP A 26 -5.00 15.43 -3.24
C ASP A 26 -6.04 16.52 -2.99
N LYS A 27 -6.04 17.12 -1.78
CA LYS A 27 -6.95 18.21 -1.41
C LYS A 27 -6.57 19.59 -1.97
N LEU A 28 -5.40 19.72 -2.60
CA LEU A 28 -5.02 20.96 -3.25
C LEU A 28 -5.88 21.24 -4.49
N PRO A 29 -6.03 22.51 -4.91
CA PRO A 29 -6.78 22.85 -6.12
C PRO A 29 -6.30 22.04 -7.34
N SER A 30 -7.23 21.52 -8.13
CA SER A 30 -6.93 20.61 -9.25
C SER A 30 -5.96 21.16 -10.29
N HIS A 31 -5.85 22.49 -10.43
CA HIS A 31 -4.87 23.12 -11.33
C HIS A 31 -3.41 22.91 -10.88
N THR A 32 -3.16 22.54 -9.60
CA THR A 32 -1.81 22.24 -9.07
C THR A 32 -1.43 20.75 -9.24
N TRP A 33 -2.38 19.88 -9.54
CA TRP A 33 -2.16 18.43 -9.63
C TRP A 33 -1.10 18.03 -10.67
N PRO A 34 -1.01 18.66 -11.88
CA PRO A 34 0.07 18.33 -12.81
C PRO A 34 1.46 18.58 -12.22
N VAL A 35 1.63 19.64 -11.41
CA VAL A 35 2.90 19.91 -10.73
C VAL A 35 3.17 18.86 -9.65
N SER A 36 2.18 18.55 -8.82
CA SER A 36 2.29 17.55 -7.74
C SER A 36 2.68 16.17 -8.28
N ILE A 37 2.01 15.69 -9.35
CA ILE A 37 2.32 14.38 -9.94
C ILE A 37 3.67 14.37 -10.65
N THR A 38 4.09 15.48 -11.28
CA THR A 38 5.41 15.60 -11.88
C THR A 38 6.52 15.52 -10.82
N MET A 39 6.38 16.26 -9.73
CA MET A 39 7.33 16.22 -8.62
C MET A 39 7.39 14.83 -7.96
N ALA A 40 6.24 14.19 -7.77
CA ALA A 40 6.16 12.83 -7.27
C ALA A 40 6.82 11.82 -8.24
N SER A 41 6.70 12.03 -9.56
CA SER A 41 7.36 11.19 -10.58
C SER A 41 8.89 11.33 -10.53
N VAL A 42 9.38 12.56 -10.37
CA VAL A 42 10.82 12.81 -10.19
C VAL A 42 11.32 12.15 -8.90
N ALA A 43 10.59 12.33 -7.79
CA ALA A 43 10.91 11.67 -6.51
C ALA A 43 10.91 10.14 -6.64
N SER A 44 9.99 9.57 -7.41
CA SER A 44 9.93 8.12 -7.68
C SER A 44 11.13 7.62 -8.49
N GLY A 45 11.64 8.43 -9.42
CA GLY A 45 12.89 8.14 -10.13
C GLY A 45 14.09 8.05 -9.18
N PHE A 46 14.24 9.04 -8.27
CA PHE A 46 15.26 9.00 -7.23
C PHE A 46 15.07 7.85 -6.25
N ALA A 47 13.83 7.53 -5.87
CA ALA A 47 13.53 6.40 -5.01
C ALA A 47 13.93 5.07 -5.66
N MET A 48 13.66 4.87 -6.95
CA MET A 48 14.11 3.67 -7.67
C MET A 48 15.64 3.60 -7.72
N ALA A 49 16.33 4.71 -7.97
CA ALA A 49 17.79 4.75 -7.89
C ALA A 49 18.31 4.41 -6.48
N GLY A 50 17.65 4.89 -5.43
CA GLY A 50 17.95 4.55 -4.03
C GLY A 50 17.78 3.06 -3.72
N ILE A 51 16.73 2.42 -4.23
CA ILE A 51 16.52 0.96 -4.10
C ILE A 51 17.67 0.20 -4.76
N ILE A 52 18.05 0.58 -5.98
CA ILE A 52 19.14 -0.07 -6.72
C ILE A 52 20.48 0.13 -5.99
N ALA A 53 20.76 1.35 -5.53
CA ALA A 53 22.02 1.68 -4.84
C ALA A 53 22.18 0.91 -3.52
N THR A 54 21.08 0.62 -2.81
CA THR A 54 21.09 -0.09 -1.52
C THR A 54 20.87 -1.59 -1.63
N ALA A 55 20.66 -2.13 -2.83
CA ALA A 55 20.26 -3.52 -3.04
C ALA A 55 21.31 -4.55 -2.55
N GLU A 56 22.60 -4.22 -2.66
CA GLU A 56 23.70 -5.10 -2.21
C GLU A 56 24.07 -4.92 -0.73
N GLU A 57 23.58 -3.86 -0.10
CA GLU A 57 24.00 -3.50 1.26
C GLU A 57 23.15 -4.19 2.31
N THR A 58 23.83 -4.75 3.35
CA THR A 58 23.18 -5.41 4.50
C THR A 58 23.18 -4.56 5.76
N SER A 59 23.52 -3.28 5.66
CA SER A 59 23.49 -2.36 6.79
C SER A 59 22.06 -2.00 7.21
N PRO A 60 21.78 -1.73 8.50
CA PRO A 60 20.48 -1.22 8.93
C PRO A 60 20.07 0.04 8.17
N TRP A 61 21.00 0.95 7.89
CA TRP A 61 20.75 2.17 7.12
C TRP A 61 20.19 1.87 5.72
N ALA A 62 20.77 0.90 5.01
CA ALA A 62 20.28 0.49 3.69
C ALA A 62 18.84 -0.04 3.74
N ALA A 63 18.47 -0.74 4.81
CA ALA A 63 17.10 -1.20 5.01
C ALA A 63 16.12 -0.02 5.20
N TYR A 64 16.49 1.00 5.99
CA TYR A 64 15.67 2.21 6.16
C TYR A 64 15.51 2.98 4.84
N VAL A 65 16.58 3.15 4.07
CA VAL A 65 16.53 3.83 2.77
C VAL A 65 15.65 3.06 1.79
N ALA A 66 15.84 1.75 1.66
CA ALA A 66 15.05 0.88 0.78
C ALA A 66 13.56 0.92 1.14
N PHE A 67 13.23 0.89 2.45
CA PHE A 67 11.87 1.02 2.95
C PHE A 67 11.25 2.37 2.59
N ALA A 68 11.95 3.48 2.87
CA ALA A 68 11.47 4.82 2.56
C ALA A 68 11.28 5.03 1.04
N CYS A 69 12.20 4.54 0.22
CA CYS A 69 12.08 4.57 -1.23
C CYS A 69 10.87 3.77 -1.74
N ALA A 70 10.60 2.60 -1.17
CA ALA A 70 9.40 1.82 -1.51
C ALA A 70 8.11 2.58 -1.16
N LEU A 71 8.07 3.31 -0.03
CA LEU A 71 6.94 4.16 0.34
C LEU A 71 6.76 5.37 -0.60
N VAL A 72 7.84 5.96 -1.12
CA VAL A 72 7.75 7.03 -2.13
C VAL A 72 7.12 6.51 -3.42
N LEU A 73 7.56 5.34 -3.91
CA LEU A 73 6.95 4.68 -5.08
C LEU A 73 5.47 4.36 -4.83
N TRP A 74 5.16 3.83 -3.66
CA TRP A 74 3.78 3.57 -3.24
C TRP A 74 2.94 4.84 -3.24
N GLY A 75 3.46 5.92 -2.64
CA GLY A 75 2.79 7.23 -2.56
C GLY A 75 2.48 7.83 -3.93
N TRP A 76 3.34 7.63 -4.94
CA TRP A 76 3.07 8.05 -6.32
C TRP A 76 1.85 7.32 -6.89
N HIS A 77 1.76 6.01 -6.68
CA HIS A 77 0.60 5.23 -7.15
C HIS A 77 -0.69 5.68 -6.48
N GLU A 78 -0.67 5.89 -5.15
CA GLU A 78 -1.82 6.39 -4.41
C GLU A 78 -2.24 7.78 -4.88
N LEU A 79 -1.29 8.70 -5.02
CA LEU A 79 -1.55 10.06 -5.49
C LEU A 79 -2.14 10.07 -6.90
N SER A 80 -1.57 9.28 -7.82
CA SER A 80 -2.05 9.17 -9.20
C SER A 80 -3.48 8.60 -9.27
N PHE A 81 -3.83 7.69 -8.35
CA PHE A 81 -5.17 7.14 -8.22
C PHE A 81 -6.14 8.16 -7.66
N LEU A 82 -5.83 8.79 -6.52
CA LEU A 82 -6.69 9.78 -5.87
C LEU A 82 -6.97 10.99 -6.76
N MET A 83 -5.97 11.48 -7.48
CA MET A 83 -6.13 12.55 -8.47
C MET A 83 -6.83 12.09 -9.77
N GLY A 84 -7.18 10.81 -9.91
CA GLY A 84 -7.91 10.28 -11.06
C GLY A 84 -7.08 10.09 -12.34
N PHE A 85 -5.74 10.20 -12.28
CA PHE A 85 -4.88 9.99 -13.45
C PHE A 85 -4.81 8.51 -13.85
N VAL A 86 -4.61 7.62 -12.87
CA VAL A 86 -4.52 6.18 -13.10
C VAL A 86 -5.58 5.47 -12.28
N THR A 87 -6.72 5.18 -12.89
CA THR A 87 -7.88 4.53 -12.25
C THR A 87 -8.25 3.24 -13.01
N GLY A 88 -9.36 3.25 -13.72
CA GLY A 88 -9.83 2.19 -14.61
C GLY A 88 -10.74 2.76 -15.69
N PRO A 89 -11.20 1.91 -16.62
CA PRO A 89 -12.05 2.35 -17.74
C PRO A 89 -13.48 2.69 -17.30
N ASN A 90 -13.94 2.16 -16.15
CA ASN A 90 -15.29 2.42 -15.64
C ASN A 90 -15.26 3.53 -14.60
N ARG A 91 -15.93 4.64 -14.88
CA ARG A 91 -16.07 5.79 -13.98
C ARG A 91 -17.53 6.10 -13.66
N THR A 92 -18.40 5.09 -13.72
CA THR A 92 -19.84 5.22 -13.47
C THR A 92 -20.25 4.50 -12.19
N PRO A 93 -21.30 4.92 -11.51
CA PRO A 93 -21.86 4.21 -10.38
C PRO A 93 -22.26 2.77 -10.73
N CYS A 94 -22.30 1.91 -9.72
CA CYS A 94 -22.76 0.54 -9.86
C CYS A 94 -24.24 0.51 -10.26
N PRO A 95 -24.62 -0.17 -11.37
CA PRO A 95 -26.02 -0.38 -11.68
C PRO A 95 -26.75 -1.10 -10.55
N PRO A 96 -28.01 -0.69 -10.22
CA PRO A 96 -28.73 -1.24 -9.06
C PRO A 96 -29.08 -2.73 -9.21
N ASP A 97 -29.13 -3.23 -10.44
CA ASP A 97 -29.38 -4.63 -10.81
C ASP A 97 -28.11 -5.49 -10.89
N ALA A 98 -26.91 -4.88 -10.87
CA ALA A 98 -25.66 -5.59 -10.94
C ALA A 98 -25.41 -6.47 -9.70
N ARG A 99 -25.21 -7.78 -9.92
CA ARG A 99 -25.00 -8.77 -8.85
C ARG A 99 -23.87 -9.74 -9.18
N GLY A 100 -23.34 -10.42 -8.17
CA GLY A 100 -22.36 -11.51 -8.33
C GLY A 100 -21.16 -11.10 -9.19
N TRP A 101 -20.88 -11.90 -10.21
CA TRP A 101 -19.75 -11.70 -11.10
C TRP A 101 -19.83 -10.42 -11.95
N GLN A 102 -21.03 -10.00 -12.35
CA GLN A 102 -21.21 -8.76 -13.08
C GLN A 102 -20.80 -7.55 -12.22
N ARG A 103 -21.29 -7.48 -10.96
CA ARG A 103 -20.89 -6.43 -10.00
C ARG A 103 -19.38 -6.44 -9.77
N PHE A 104 -18.75 -7.62 -9.61
CA PHE A 104 -17.31 -7.75 -9.44
C PHE A 104 -16.54 -7.19 -10.64
N ARG A 105 -16.90 -7.57 -11.86
CA ARG A 105 -16.25 -7.07 -13.08
C ARG A 105 -16.36 -5.55 -13.21
N LEU A 106 -17.52 -4.98 -12.93
CA LEU A 106 -17.74 -3.54 -12.98
C LEU A 106 -16.92 -2.81 -11.89
N ALA A 107 -16.85 -3.37 -10.68
CA ALA A 107 -16.02 -2.84 -9.60
C ALA A 107 -14.52 -2.91 -9.97
N ALA A 108 -14.03 -4.06 -10.43
CA ALA A 108 -12.66 -4.20 -10.88
C ALA A 108 -12.30 -3.22 -12.02
N ALA A 109 -13.23 -3.01 -12.95
CA ALA A 109 -13.05 -2.05 -14.05
C ALA A 109 -12.93 -0.59 -13.57
N THR A 110 -13.26 -0.26 -12.33
CA THR A 110 -13.06 1.11 -11.79
C THR A 110 -11.61 1.40 -11.42
N LEU A 111 -10.79 0.36 -11.21
CA LEU A 111 -9.44 0.51 -10.65
C LEU A 111 -8.35 -0.36 -11.31
N ILE A 112 -8.71 -1.12 -12.34
CA ILE A 112 -7.81 -2.15 -12.91
C ILE A 112 -6.49 -1.58 -13.43
N TYR A 113 -6.47 -0.38 -14.02
CA TYR A 113 -5.22 0.22 -14.52
C TYR A 113 -4.28 0.58 -13.36
N HIS A 114 -4.83 1.03 -12.23
CA HIS A 114 -4.06 1.28 -11.03
C HIS A 114 -3.46 0.00 -10.45
N GLU A 115 -4.25 -1.09 -10.37
CA GLU A 115 -3.75 -2.38 -9.87
C GLU A 115 -2.65 -2.95 -10.77
N VAL A 116 -2.84 -2.87 -12.10
CA VAL A 116 -1.82 -3.31 -13.06
C VAL A 116 -0.55 -2.47 -12.96
N ALA A 117 -0.68 -1.14 -12.78
CA ALA A 117 0.48 -0.25 -12.62
C ALA A 117 1.26 -0.58 -11.33
N MET A 118 0.56 -0.80 -10.20
CA MET A 118 1.20 -1.22 -8.94
C MET A 118 1.88 -2.59 -9.08
N PHE A 119 1.21 -3.55 -9.71
CA PHE A 119 1.80 -4.88 -9.95
C PHE A 119 3.04 -4.80 -10.85
N ALA A 120 2.99 -4.00 -11.92
CA ALA A 120 4.14 -3.76 -12.79
C ALA A 120 5.31 -3.10 -12.01
N CYS A 121 5.03 -2.11 -11.16
CA CYS A 121 6.04 -1.50 -10.29
C CYS A 121 6.67 -2.53 -9.34
N LEU A 122 5.85 -3.39 -8.72
CA LEU A 122 6.35 -4.50 -7.89
C LEU A 122 7.31 -5.40 -8.68
N LEU A 123 6.96 -5.79 -9.91
CA LEU A 123 7.83 -6.61 -10.75
C LEU A 123 9.15 -5.90 -11.09
N VAL A 124 9.13 -4.59 -11.32
CA VAL A 124 10.35 -3.79 -11.56
C VAL A 124 11.23 -3.77 -10.32
N ILE A 125 10.65 -3.55 -9.11
CA ILE A 125 11.39 -3.59 -7.85
C ILE A 125 11.99 -4.98 -7.62
N MET A 126 11.20 -6.04 -7.83
CA MET A 126 11.68 -7.43 -7.71
C MET A 126 12.83 -7.71 -8.66
N ALA A 127 12.73 -7.29 -9.92
CA ALA A 127 13.81 -7.46 -10.91
C ALA A 127 15.08 -6.70 -10.52
N ALA A 128 14.95 -5.47 -9.99
CA ALA A 128 16.07 -4.63 -9.56
C ALA A 128 16.80 -5.22 -8.32
N THR A 129 16.06 -5.94 -7.45
CA THR A 129 16.60 -6.54 -6.22
C THR A 129 16.79 -8.07 -6.33
N TRP A 130 16.57 -8.65 -7.51
CA TRP A 130 16.68 -10.10 -7.70
C TRP A 130 18.06 -10.64 -7.35
N GLY A 131 18.10 -11.61 -6.42
CA GLY A 131 19.33 -12.21 -5.94
C GLY A 131 20.23 -11.28 -5.10
N LYS A 132 19.78 -10.07 -4.78
CA LYS A 132 20.50 -9.10 -3.94
C LYS A 132 20.26 -9.33 -2.46
N ALA A 133 21.17 -8.83 -1.63
CA ALA A 133 21.14 -9.06 -0.18
C ALA A 133 20.00 -8.28 0.52
N ASN A 134 19.68 -7.08 0.05
CA ASN A 134 18.65 -6.23 0.64
C ASN A 134 17.32 -6.36 -0.10
N GLN A 135 16.40 -7.12 0.47
CA GLN A 135 15.05 -7.34 -0.07
C GLN A 135 13.99 -6.43 0.58
N THR A 136 14.40 -5.44 1.38
CA THR A 136 13.48 -4.61 2.16
C THR A 136 12.47 -3.87 1.28
N ALA A 137 12.90 -3.29 0.15
CA ALA A 137 12.00 -2.59 -0.75
C ALA A 137 10.94 -3.51 -1.38
N THR A 138 11.38 -4.69 -1.86
CA THR A 138 10.48 -5.71 -2.43
C THR A 138 9.47 -6.19 -1.40
N LEU A 139 9.93 -6.51 -0.19
CA LEU A 139 9.05 -6.96 0.89
C LEU A 139 8.04 -5.88 1.27
N THR A 140 8.50 -4.63 1.43
CA THR A 140 7.65 -3.48 1.76
C THR A 140 6.56 -3.28 0.72
N PHE A 141 6.91 -3.18 -0.55
CA PHE A 141 5.95 -2.91 -1.61
C PHE A 141 4.98 -4.09 -1.81
N LEU A 142 5.47 -5.33 -1.73
CA LEU A 142 4.65 -6.54 -1.79
C LEU A 142 3.60 -6.59 -0.66
N LEU A 143 4.03 -6.31 0.58
CA LEU A 143 3.14 -6.30 1.73
C LEU A 143 2.05 -5.24 1.57
N LEU A 144 2.42 -4.02 1.21
CA LEU A 144 1.44 -2.94 0.96
C LEU A 144 0.45 -3.33 -0.13
N PHE A 145 0.92 -3.91 -1.24
CA PHE A 145 0.06 -4.37 -2.33
C PHE A 145 -0.94 -5.43 -1.88
N VAL A 146 -0.47 -6.47 -1.18
CA VAL A 146 -1.33 -7.56 -0.69
C VAL A 146 -2.33 -7.07 0.36
N MET A 147 -1.89 -6.24 1.33
CA MET A 147 -2.77 -5.69 2.36
C MET A 147 -3.85 -4.79 1.74
N ARG A 148 -3.49 -3.96 0.75
CA ARG A 148 -4.46 -3.12 0.06
C ARG A 148 -5.47 -3.92 -0.76
N LEU A 149 -5.04 -4.97 -1.46
CA LEU A 149 -5.96 -5.89 -2.14
C LEU A 149 -6.90 -6.54 -1.14
N SER A 150 -6.39 -7.02 -0.01
CA SER A 150 -7.20 -7.59 1.08
C SER A 150 -8.26 -6.60 1.57
N ALA A 151 -7.88 -5.34 1.84
CA ALA A 151 -8.81 -4.30 2.27
C ALA A 151 -9.90 -4.04 1.21
N LYS A 152 -9.53 -3.91 -0.08
CA LYS A 152 -10.49 -3.71 -1.18
C LYS A 152 -11.47 -4.86 -1.31
N PHE A 153 -11.01 -6.12 -1.18
CA PHE A 153 -11.89 -7.28 -1.19
C PHE A 153 -12.83 -7.30 0.01
N ASN A 154 -12.36 -6.95 1.21
CA ASN A 154 -13.22 -6.85 2.39
C ASN A 154 -14.31 -5.79 2.18
N ILE A 155 -13.98 -4.59 1.69
CA ILE A 155 -14.96 -3.54 1.39
C ILE A 155 -15.97 -3.99 0.33
N PHE A 156 -15.53 -4.73 -0.70
CA PHE A 156 -16.40 -5.26 -1.73
C PHE A 156 -17.36 -6.34 -1.22
N VAL A 157 -16.86 -7.26 -0.38
CA VAL A 157 -17.65 -8.37 0.19
C VAL A 157 -18.61 -7.86 1.27
N GLY A 158 -18.15 -6.94 2.12
CA GLY A 158 -18.93 -6.30 3.15
C GLY A 158 -18.12 -5.99 4.41
N VAL A 159 -18.23 -4.75 4.87
CA VAL A 159 -17.66 -4.23 6.11
C VAL A 159 -18.76 -3.66 7.01
N ALA A 160 -18.56 -3.68 8.32
CA ALA A 160 -19.56 -3.21 9.29
C ALA A 160 -19.78 -1.71 9.22
N LYS A 161 -18.71 -0.96 8.95
CA LYS A 161 -18.72 0.49 8.80
C LYS A 161 -17.90 0.88 7.59
N LEU A 162 -18.26 1.98 6.96
CA LEU A 162 -17.55 2.54 5.82
C LEU A 162 -17.48 4.04 5.98
N SER A 163 -16.27 4.59 6.04
CA SER A 163 -16.05 6.03 5.95
C SER A 163 -15.74 6.40 4.49
N THR A 164 -16.59 7.24 3.91
CA THR A 164 -16.39 7.82 2.57
C THR A 164 -16.00 9.30 2.63
N GLU A 165 -15.79 9.83 3.83
CA GLU A 165 -15.52 11.27 4.07
C GLU A 165 -14.21 11.75 3.46
N MET A 166 -13.23 10.85 3.36
CA MET A 166 -11.92 11.15 2.76
C MET A 166 -11.87 10.92 1.25
N MET A 167 -12.95 10.42 0.65
CA MET A 167 -12.99 10.12 -0.78
C MET A 167 -13.18 11.42 -1.59
N PRO A 168 -12.31 11.69 -2.59
CA PRO A 168 -12.48 12.83 -3.48
C PRO A 168 -13.83 12.81 -4.20
N ASP A 169 -14.42 13.99 -4.42
CA ASP A 169 -15.76 14.11 -5.03
C ASP A 169 -15.87 13.43 -6.40
N HIS A 170 -14.84 13.57 -7.23
CA HIS A 170 -14.79 12.96 -8.56
C HIS A 170 -14.67 11.43 -8.53
N MET A 171 -14.39 10.82 -7.37
CA MET A 171 -14.31 9.38 -7.16
C MET A 171 -15.49 8.79 -6.38
N ARG A 172 -16.50 9.60 -6.02
CA ARG A 172 -17.67 9.14 -5.24
C ARG A 172 -18.44 7.98 -5.88
N TYR A 173 -18.33 7.80 -7.20
CA TYR A 173 -18.92 6.64 -7.88
C TYR A 173 -18.40 5.31 -7.33
N LEU A 174 -17.19 5.26 -6.79
CA LEU A 174 -16.60 4.05 -6.17
C LEU A 174 -17.42 3.58 -4.95
N ALA A 175 -17.97 4.53 -4.17
CA ALA A 175 -18.75 4.19 -2.98
C ALA A 175 -19.97 3.32 -3.29
N SER A 176 -20.52 3.41 -4.51
CA SER A 176 -21.66 2.58 -4.95
C SER A 176 -21.31 1.09 -5.09
N TYR A 177 -20.03 0.76 -5.20
CA TYR A 177 -19.52 -0.61 -5.24
C TYR A 177 -19.20 -1.18 -3.86
N PHE A 178 -19.24 -0.36 -2.81
CA PHE A 178 -18.97 -0.78 -1.44
C PHE A 178 -20.21 -1.47 -0.84
N ARG A 179 -19.97 -2.33 0.13
CA ARG A 179 -21.06 -3.05 0.78
C ARG A 179 -20.95 -2.91 2.30
N ILE A 180 -22.00 -2.34 2.90
CA ILE A 180 -22.15 -2.37 4.36
C ILE A 180 -22.89 -3.66 4.71
N ALA A 181 -22.21 -4.57 5.39
CA ALA A 181 -22.74 -5.86 5.83
C ALA A 181 -21.92 -6.40 7.01
N PRO A 182 -22.48 -7.29 7.85
CA PRO A 182 -21.71 -7.93 8.89
C PRO A 182 -20.45 -8.61 8.33
N PRO A 183 -19.32 -8.59 9.06
CA PRO A 183 -18.10 -9.27 8.68
C PRO A 183 -18.35 -10.74 8.34
N ARG A 184 -17.77 -11.21 7.23
CA ARG A 184 -17.92 -12.58 6.76
C ARG A 184 -16.63 -13.37 6.98
N TRP A 185 -16.65 -14.66 6.63
CA TRP A 185 -15.50 -15.57 6.72
C TRP A 185 -14.23 -14.98 6.06
N PHE A 186 -14.38 -14.23 4.97
CA PHE A 186 -13.26 -13.60 4.29
C PHE A 186 -12.54 -12.56 5.18
N PHE A 187 -13.28 -11.78 5.96
CA PHE A 187 -12.70 -10.85 6.94
C PHE A 187 -11.90 -11.61 8.01
N VAL A 188 -12.50 -12.67 8.58
CA VAL A 188 -11.83 -13.51 9.58
C VAL A 188 -10.55 -14.13 9.01
N ALA A 189 -10.63 -14.67 7.78
CA ALA A 189 -9.46 -15.23 7.10
C ALA A 189 -8.37 -14.18 6.85
N SER A 190 -8.75 -12.96 6.40
CA SER A 190 -7.81 -11.85 6.20
C SER A 190 -7.11 -11.46 7.49
N VAL A 191 -7.85 -11.19 8.56
CA VAL A 191 -7.29 -10.78 9.85
C VAL A 191 -6.42 -11.88 10.46
N SER A 192 -6.85 -13.15 10.38
CA SER A 192 -6.05 -14.28 10.85
C SER A 192 -4.75 -14.42 10.03
N GLY A 193 -4.82 -14.29 8.71
CA GLY A 193 -3.65 -14.33 7.84
C GLY A 193 -2.66 -13.20 8.14
N ILE A 194 -3.15 -11.98 8.37
CA ILE A 194 -2.34 -10.82 8.77
C ILE A 194 -1.67 -11.08 10.12
N ALA A 195 -2.39 -11.65 11.10
CA ALA A 195 -1.82 -11.96 12.42
C ALA A 195 -0.70 -13.01 12.33
N VAL A 196 -0.91 -14.08 11.55
CA VAL A 196 0.13 -15.11 11.32
C VAL A 196 1.34 -14.51 10.61
N LEU A 197 1.13 -13.66 9.60
CA LEU A 197 2.22 -12.99 8.90
C LEU A 197 2.99 -12.04 9.83
N ALA A 198 2.29 -11.28 10.69
CA ALA A 198 2.92 -10.43 11.70
C ALA A 198 3.79 -11.24 12.66
N ALA A 199 3.27 -12.36 13.18
CA ALA A 199 4.04 -13.26 14.06
C ALA A 199 5.28 -13.81 13.37
N TRP A 200 5.17 -14.22 12.10
CA TRP A 200 6.31 -14.71 11.32
C TRP A 200 7.35 -13.62 11.08
N LEU A 201 6.93 -12.39 10.73
CA LEU A 201 7.85 -11.26 10.54
C LEU A 201 8.55 -10.87 11.84
N ALA A 202 7.85 -10.91 12.98
CA ALA A 202 8.45 -10.68 14.30
C ALA A 202 9.52 -11.72 14.61
N ASP A 203 9.23 -13.02 14.39
CA ASP A 203 10.20 -14.11 14.57
C ASP A 203 11.46 -13.89 13.71
N LYS A 204 11.27 -13.55 12.42
CA LYS A 204 12.37 -13.24 11.50
C LYS A 204 13.19 -12.04 11.94
N ALA A 205 12.54 -10.97 12.42
CA ALA A 205 13.23 -9.79 12.91
C ALA A 205 14.08 -10.11 14.17
N LEU A 206 13.58 -10.96 15.06
CA LEU A 206 14.28 -11.36 16.29
C LEU A 206 15.39 -12.39 16.05
N SER A 207 15.25 -13.24 15.03
CA SER A 207 16.22 -14.29 14.70
C SER A 207 17.30 -13.87 13.70
N SER A 208 17.18 -12.68 13.08
CA SER A 208 18.14 -12.12 12.14
C SER A 208 19.02 -11.05 12.80
N GLN A 209 20.01 -10.52 12.05
CA GLN A 209 20.90 -9.46 12.50
C GLN A 209 21.08 -8.36 11.44
N GLY A 210 21.53 -7.19 11.86
CA GLY A 210 21.87 -6.08 10.98
C GLY A 210 20.68 -5.59 10.13
N GLY A 211 20.94 -5.29 8.86
CA GLY A 211 19.93 -4.79 7.94
C GLY A 211 18.80 -5.77 7.66
N ILE A 212 19.05 -7.07 7.73
CA ILE A 212 18.00 -8.10 7.54
C ILE A 212 16.99 -8.04 8.69
N ALA A 213 17.47 -7.98 9.94
CA ALA A 213 16.60 -7.81 11.11
C ALA A 213 15.81 -6.51 11.03
N THR A 214 16.47 -5.41 10.65
CA THR A 214 15.83 -4.10 10.46
C THR A 214 14.74 -4.16 9.39
N GLY A 215 15.00 -4.78 8.25
CA GLY A 215 14.02 -4.93 7.16
C GLY A 215 12.78 -5.70 7.60
N TYR A 216 12.94 -6.82 8.32
CA TYR A 216 11.82 -7.58 8.87
C TYR A 216 11.06 -6.80 9.95
N ALA A 217 11.75 -6.02 10.80
CA ALA A 217 11.09 -5.19 11.82
C ALA A 217 10.27 -4.05 11.18
N LEU A 218 10.76 -3.40 10.12
CA LEU A 218 10.01 -2.41 9.33
C LEU A 218 8.77 -3.05 8.67
N ALA A 219 8.93 -4.23 8.09
CA ALA A 219 7.84 -5.00 7.48
C ALA A 219 6.78 -5.42 8.53
N PHE A 220 7.23 -5.87 9.71
CA PHE A 220 6.35 -6.17 10.84
C PHE A 220 5.52 -4.95 11.24
N ALA A 221 6.13 -3.77 11.35
CA ALA A 221 5.41 -2.55 11.70
C ALA A 221 4.27 -2.23 10.72
N LEU A 222 4.52 -2.37 9.40
CA LEU A 222 3.48 -2.18 8.37
C LEU A 222 2.34 -3.19 8.51
N VAL A 223 2.67 -4.46 8.73
CA VAL A 223 1.65 -5.51 8.87
C VAL A 223 0.85 -5.33 10.17
N ALA A 224 1.50 -4.87 11.26
CA ALA A 224 0.81 -4.53 12.50
C ALA A 224 -0.15 -3.33 12.32
N LEU A 225 0.27 -2.30 11.58
CA LEU A 225 -0.63 -1.19 11.21
C LEU A 225 -1.80 -1.67 10.35
N ALA A 226 -1.55 -2.51 9.34
CA ALA A 226 -2.59 -3.09 8.50
C ALA A 226 -3.56 -3.96 9.30
N PHE A 227 -3.08 -4.69 10.32
CA PHE A 227 -3.94 -5.45 11.24
C PHE A 227 -4.92 -4.53 11.99
N ILE A 228 -4.41 -3.40 12.50
CA ILE A 228 -5.23 -2.39 13.17
C ILE A 228 -6.25 -1.79 12.18
N GLU A 229 -5.80 -1.38 10.99
CA GLU A 229 -6.66 -0.79 9.96
C GLU A 229 -7.78 -1.73 9.48
N HIS A 230 -7.55 -3.04 9.43
CA HIS A 230 -8.59 -4.02 9.08
C HIS A 230 -9.67 -4.15 10.17
N GLY A 231 -9.39 -3.71 11.41
CA GLY A 231 -10.34 -3.73 12.54
C GLY A 231 -11.30 -2.53 12.58
N PHE A 232 -11.03 -1.48 11.83
CA PHE A 232 -11.83 -0.24 11.77
C PHE A 232 -12.59 -0.12 10.45
#